data_ddca72933368fe2cabbb568334fe5c87
#
_entry.id   ddca72933368fe2cabbb568334fe5c87
#
_cell.length_a   1.000
_cell.length_b   1.000
_cell.length_c   1.000
_cell.angle_alpha   90.00
_cell.angle_beta   90.00
_cell.angle_gamma   90.00
#
_symmetry.space_group_name_H-M   'P 1'
#
loop_
_entity.id
_entity.type
_entity.pdbx_description
1 polymer ?
#
loop_
_entity_poly.entity_id
_entity_poly.type
_entity_poly.pdbx_seq_one_letter_code
_entity_poly.pdbx_strand_id
1 'polypeptide(L)'
;MEKYSNGRRQILMALASLAGGLFLPGTGRAAPQTQEAQRMLVVFYSHTGNTRTIARHIQALTGCDLLDLEPVTPYPRDYDTVVSQAKKEKQQGFLPPLKNPLDMVSRYDVILVGSPSWCGTFAGPVRTFLSTAALDGKTLIPFITHEGSGLGSAPADLRRLCPSAKTGEGLAIRGSRVDGARQQVESWLRKAGLLPA
;
A
#
# COMPACT_ATOMS: atom_id res chain seq x y z
N MET A 1 5.64 -29.53 63.24
CA MET A 1 5.03 -30.89 63.13
C MET A 1 5.11 -31.22 61.66
N GLU A 2 6.10 -32.00 61.31
CA GLU A 2 6.09 -33.41 60.99
C GLU A 2 5.47 -33.66 59.61
N LYS A 3 6.01 -34.42 58.69
CA LYS A 3 7.16 -35.35 58.53
C LYS A 3 7.20 -35.70 57.03
N TYR A 4 8.35 -35.69 56.44
CA TYR A 4 9.13 -36.78 55.85
C TYR A 4 8.35 -37.86 55.07
N SER A 5 8.71 -38.12 53.81
CA SER A 5 9.22 -39.45 53.47
C SER A 5 9.86 -39.49 52.07
N ASN A 6 11.08 -39.93 52.10
CA ASN A 6 11.97 -40.41 51.04
C ASN A 6 11.49 -41.73 50.40
N GLY A 7 11.92 -42.03 49.19
CA GLY A 7 11.88 -43.38 48.58
C GLY A 7 12.46 -43.37 47.16
N ARG A 8 13.77 -43.37 47.02
CA ARG A 8 14.68 -44.44 46.55
C ARG A 8 14.38 -45.02 45.15
N ARG A 9 15.28 -44.61 44.26
CA ARG A 9 16.20 -45.43 43.40
C ARG A 9 15.69 -46.79 42.94
N GLN A 10 15.68 -46.98 41.62
CA GLN A 10 16.30 -48.16 41.01
C GLN A 10 16.81 -47.88 39.63
N ILE A 11 18.10 -48.19 39.45
CA ILE A 11 18.88 -48.20 38.22
C ILE A 11 18.65 -49.58 37.58
N LEU A 12 18.36 -49.65 36.30
CA LEU A 12 18.57 -50.84 35.49
C LEU A 12 19.22 -50.44 34.16
N MET A 13 20.47 -50.86 34.04
CA MET A 13 21.21 -50.93 32.77
C MET A 13 20.78 -52.18 32.00
N ALA A 14 20.59 -52.08 30.71
CA ALA A 14 20.75 -53.20 29.77
C ALA A 14 20.99 -52.68 28.35
N LEU A 15 22.22 -52.75 27.92
CA LEU A 15 22.76 -53.45 26.75
C LEU A 15 22.35 -53.01 25.33
N ALA A 16 23.38 -52.68 24.61
CA ALA A 16 23.54 -52.33 23.22
C ALA A 16 22.94 -53.35 22.22
N SER A 17 22.42 -52.78 21.12
CA SER A 17 22.39 -53.49 19.83
C SER A 17 22.68 -52.48 18.72
N LEU A 18 23.83 -52.65 18.06
CA LEU A 18 24.17 -52.05 16.79
C LEU A 18 23.22 -52.59 15.71
N ALA A 19 22.45 -51.72 15.08
CA ALA A 19 21.89 -51.96 13.76
C ALA A 19 22.19 -50.73 12.90
N GLY A 20 23.08 -50.93 11.91
CA GLY A 20 23.42 -49.94 10.91
C GLY A 20 22.19 -49.60 10.05
N GLY A 21 21.67 -48.42 10.17
CA GLY A 21 20.66 -47.83 9.31
C GLY A 21 21.30 -46.81 8.38
N LEU A 22 21.27 -47.07 7.08
CA LEU A 22 21.65 -46.13 6.03
C LEU A 22 20.91 -44.82 6.26
N PHE A 23 21.66 -43.74 6.51
CA PHE A 23 21.17 -42.38 6.43
C PHE A 23 20.94 -42.05 4.96
N LEU A 24 19.71 -42.15 4.46
CA LEU A 24 19.26 -41.48 3.25
C LEU A 24 19.13 -40.00 3.60
N PRO A 25 19.72 -39.09 2.82
CA PRO A 25 19.47 -37.67 3.01
C PRO A 25 17.99 -37.40 2.69
N GLY A 26 17.21 -37.15 3.73
CA GLY A 26 15.84 -36.72 3.61
C GLY A 26 15.82 -35.39 2.82
N THR A 27 15.19 -35.42 1.62
CA THR A 27 14.82 -34.23 0.91
C THR A 27 13.89 -33.43 1.82
N GLY A 28 14.46 -32.46 2.49
CA GLY A 28 13.72 -31.47 3.27
C GLY A 28 12.76 -30.72 2.32
N ARG A 29 11.54 -31.22 2.28
CA ARG A 29 10.43 -30.49 1.62
C ARG A 29 10.24 -29.23 2.44
N ALA A 30 10.78 -28.11 1.92
CA ALA A 30 10.52 -26.80 2.48
C ALA A 30 9.00 -26.65 2.63
N ALA A 31 8.53 -26.43 3.86
CA ALA A 31 7.14 -26.12 4.10
C ALA A 31 6.77 -24.90 3.23
N PRO A 32 5.60 -24.88 2.59
CA PRO A 32 5.18 -23.71 1.85
C PRO A 32 5.17 -22.53 2.84
N GLN A 33 6.03 -21.55 2.59
CA GLN A 33 5.95 -20.28 3.30
C GLN A 33 4.58 -19.72 2.95
N THR A 34 3.67 -19.73 3.89
CA THR A 34 2.43 -18.96 3.82
C THR A 34 2.87 -17.51 3.70
N GLN A 35 2.84 -16.97 2.49
CA GLN A 35 3.05 -15.56 2.23
C GLN A 35 1.90 -14.86 2.96
N GLU A 36 2.19 -14.24 4.11
CA GLU A 36 1.20 -13.44 4.81
C GLU A 36 0.62 -12.45 3.79
N ALA A 37 -0.70 -12.47 3.65
CA ALA A 37 -1.37 -11.60 2.71
C ALA A 37 -1.01 -10.16 3.04
N GLN A 38 -0.31 -9.48 2.13
CA GLN A 38 0.13 -8.10 2.31
C GLN A 38 -1.10 -7.22 2.56
N ARG A 39 -1.10 -6.52 3.68
CA ARG A 39 -2.18 -5.59 4.04
C ARG A 39 -2.11 -4.38 3.13
N MET A 40 -3.15 -4.19 2.35
CA MET A 40 -3.22 -3.19 1.29
C MET A 40 -4.20 -2.07 1.65
N LEU A 41 -3.81 -0.83 1.41
CA LEU A 41 -4.65 0.36 1.54
C LEU A 41 -4.62 1.16 0.25
N VAL A 42 -5.77 1.63 -0.20
CA VAL A 42 -5.88 2.67 -1.22
C VAL A 42 -6.09 4.00 -0.53
N VAL A 43 -5.14 4.91 -0.66
CA VAL A 43 -5.26 6.30 -0.20
C VAL A 43 -5.42 7.18 -1.42
N PHE A 44 -6.43 8.03 -1.45
CA PHE A 44 -6.67 8.87 -2.61
C PHE A 44 -7.35 10.20 -2.25
N TYR A 45 -7.16 11.18 -3.13
CA TYR A 45 -7.99 12.38 -3.19
C TYR A 45 -8.75 12.40 -4.52
N SER A 46 -10.01 12.82 -4.50
CA SER A 46 -10.82 12.90 -5.71
C SER A 46 -11.67 14.18 -5.72
N HIS A 47 -11.38 15.09 -6.67
CA HIS A 47 -12.12 16.35 -6.78
C HIS A 47 -13.43 16.17 -7.56
N THR A 48 -13.38 15.54 -8.74
CA THR A 48 -14.52 15.36 -9.65
C THR A 48 -15.15 13.95 -9.60
N GLY A 49 -14.60 13.03 -8.80
CA GLY A 49 -15.07 11.64 -8.71
C GLY A 49 -14.20 10.65 -9.49
N ASN A 50 -13.43 11.07 -10.49
CA ASN A 50 -12.66 10.18 -11.36
C ASN A 50 -11.70 9.27 -10.58
N THR A 51 -10.90 9.84 -9.67
CA THR A 51 -9.94 9.06 -8.87
C THR A 51 -10.67 8.10 -7.91
N ARG A 52 -11.81 8.52 -7.35
CA ARG A 52 -12.65 7.65 -6.50
C ARG A 52 -13.21 6.46 -7.28
N THR A 53 -13.60 6.64 -8.55
CA THR A 53 -14.06 5.55 -9.41
C THR A 53 -12.95 4.49 -9.57
N ILE A 54 -11.71 4.91 -9.85
CA ILE A 54 -10.58 3.98 -9.93
C ILE A 54 -10.28 3.30 -8.59
N ALA A 55 -10.32 4.05 -7.48
CA ALA A 55 -10.14 3.49 -6.14
C ALA A 55 -11.18 2.38 -5.84
N ARG A 56 -12.43 2.59 -6.25
CA ARG A 56 -13.49 1.58 -6.12
C ARG A 56 -13.28 0.36 -7.02
N HIS A 57 -12.75 0.53 -8.23
CA HIS A 57 -12.37 -0.61 -9.07
C HIS A 57 -11.28 -1.46 -8.40
N ILE A 58 -10.27 -0.81 -7.83
CA ILE A 58 -9.21 -1.49 -7.07
C ILE A 58 -9.81 -2.25 -5.89
N GLN A 59 -10.62 -1.59 -5.06
CA GLN A 59 -11.28 -2.20 -3.92
C GLN A 59 -12.12 -3.43 -4.31
N ALA A 60 -12.93 -3.30 -5.37
CA ALA A 60 -13.77 -4.39 -5.85
C ALA A 60 -12.99 -5.60 -6.37
N LEU A 61 -11.73 -5.41 -6.78
CA LEU A 61 -10.85 -6.47 -7.26
C LEU A 61 -10.00 -7.10 -6.15
N THR A 62 -9.65 -6.34 -5.12
CA THR A 62 -8.66 -6.75 -4.11
C THR A 62 -9.24 -6.93 -2.72
N GLY A 63 -10.42 -6.35 -2.44
CA GLY A 63 -11.00 -6.30 -1.09
C GLY A 63 -10.27 -5.36 -0.11
N CYS A 64 -9.34 -4.52 -0.59
CA CYS A 64 -8.54 -3.63 0.25
C CYS A 64 -9.36 -2.50 0.89
N ASP A 65 -8.79 -1.89 1.94
CA ASP A 65 -9.36 -0.72 2.58
C ASP A 65 -9.16 0.54 1.74
N LEU A 66 -10.05 1.52 1.92
CA LEU A 66 -9.99 2.83 1.27
C LEU A 66 -9.84 3.94 2.30
N LEU A 67 -8.99 4.92 2.00
CA LEU A 67 -8.88 6.19 2.70
C LEU A 67 -9.06 7.34 1.70
N ASP A 68 -10.23 7.97 1.70
CA ASP A 68 -10.51 9.19 0.91
C ASP A 68 -9.98 10.39 1.68
N LEU A 69 -9.01 11.09 1.14
CA LEU A 69 -8.38 12.23 1.80
C LEU A 69 -9.30 13.45 1.75
N GLU A 70 -9.58 14.03 2.90
CA GLU A 70 -10.39 15.23 3.05
C GLU A 70 -9.55 16.41 3.54
N PRO A 71 -9.32 17.44 2.72
CA PRO A 71 -8.70 18.66 3.21
C PRO A 71 -9.64 19.41 4.17
N VAL A 72 -9.09 20.04 5.19
CA VAL A 72 -9.87 20.84 6.17
C VAL A 72 -10.68 21.92 5.46
N THR A 73 -10.05 22.61 4.49
CA THR A 73 -10.73 23.57 3.62
C THR A 73 -10.98 22.92 2.27
N PRO A 74 -12.23 22.64 1.90
CA PRO A 74 -12.55 22.08 0.59
C PRO A 74 -12.11 22.97 -0.56
N TYR A 75 -11.66 22.35 -1.65
CA TYR A 75 -11.34 23.07 -2.86
C TYR A 75 -12.60 23.59 -3.58
N PRO A 76 -12.52 24.74 -4.26
CA PRO A 76 -13.63 25.28 -5.07
C PRO A 76 -14.07 24.29 -6.15
N ARG A 77 -15.34 24.35 -6.54
CA ARG A 77 -15.85 23.53 -7.66
C ARG A 77 -15.50 24.11 -9.02
N ASP A 78 -15.33 25.44 -9.08
CA ASP A 78 -14.97 26.13 -10.31
C ASP A 78 -13.57 25.74 -10.78
N TYR A 79 -13.47 25.36 -12.06
CA TYR A 79 -12.24 24.82 -12.62
C TYR A 79 -11.07 25.83 -12.60
N ASP A 80 -11.32 27.06 -13.03
CA ASP A 80 -10.24 28.06 -13.11
C ASP A 80 -9.74 28.45 -11.73
N THR A 81 -10.66 28.55 -10.77
CA THR A 81 -10.33 28.84 -9.37
C THR A 81 -9.50 27.73 -8.75
N VAL A 82 -9.89 26.45 -8.93
CA VAL A 82 -9.12 25.32 -8.38
C VAL A 82 -7.74 25.20 -9.04
N VAL A 83 -7.64 25.42 -10.36
CA VAL A 83 -6.35 25.39 -11.08
C VAL A 83 -5.42 26.49 -10.56
N SER A 84 -5.93 27.72 -10.40
CA SER A 84 -5.17 28.85 -9.89
C SER A 84 -4.68 28.61 -8.46
N GLN A 85 -5.55 28.07 -7.59
CA GLN A 85 -5.21 27.72 -6.21
C GLN A 85 -4.15 26.60 -6.19
N ALA A 86 -4.34 25.51 -6.92
CA ALA A 86 -3.40 24.39 -6.97
C ALA A 86 -2.00 24.81 -7.48
N LYS A 87 -1.97 25.71 -8.47
CA LYS A 87 -0.72 26.27 -8.99
C LYS A 87 0.01 27.09 -7.92
N LYS A 88 -0.72 27.98 -7.22
CA LYS A 88 -0.18 28.80 -6.12
C LYS A 88 0.35 27.91 -4.99
N GLU A 89 -0.43 26.93 -4.54
CA GLU A 89 -0.04 25.98 -3.50
C GLU A 89 1.23 25.21 -3.89
N LYS A 90 1.32 24.73 -5.14
CA LYS A 90 2.51 24.06 -5.64
C LYS A 90 3.74 24.97 -5.61
N GLN A 91 3.62 26.21 -6.07
CA GLN A 91 4.71 27.19 -6.10
C GLN A 91 5.21 27.55 -4.68
N GLN A 92 4.30 27.63 -3.72
CA GLN A 92 4.60 27.96 -2.33
C GLN A 92 5.02 26.76 -1.48
N GLY A 93 4.97 25.53 -2.02
CA GLY A 93 5.17 24.30 -1.23
C GLY A 93 4.09 24.10 -0.17
N PHE A 94 2.92 24.75 -0.31
CA PHE A 94 1.85 24.64 0.67
C PHE A 94 1.25 23.24 0.68
N LEU A 95 1.07 22.70 1.87
CA LEU A 95 0.47 21.39 2.14
C LEU A 95 -0.85 21.62 2.87
N PRO A 96 -2.02 21.45 2.23
CA PRO A 96 -3.31 21.66 2.86
C PRO A 96 -3.51 20.66 4.01
N PRO A 97 -3.92 21.12 5.22
CA PRO A 97 -4.18 20.21 6.33
C PRO A 97 -5.33 19.27 6.00
N LEU A 98 -5.20 18.00 6.46
CA LEU A 98 -6.18 16.95 6.28
C LEU A 98 -7.03 16.78 7.55
N LYS A 99 -8.31 16.39 7.37
CA LYS A 99 -9.19 15.98 8.47
C LYS A 99 -8.92 14.55 8.92
N ASN A 100 -8.38 13.72 8.01
CA ASN A 100 -8.18 12.30 8.26
C ASN A 100 -7.08 12.07 9.30
N PRO A 101 -7.32 11.22 10.32
CA PRO A 101 -6.24 10.65 11.12
C PRO A 101 -5.44 9.67 10.25
N LEU A 102 -4.11 9.74 10.33
CA LEU A 102 -3.21 8.93 9.50
C LEU A 102 -2.56 7.76 10.25
N ASP A 103 -2.86 7.57 11.54
CA ASP A 103 -2.27 6.53 12.40
C ASP A 103 -2.50 5.11 11.86
N MET A 104 -3.67 4.89 11.24
CA MET A 104 -4.03 3.62 10.65
C MET A 104 -3.08 3.17 9.54
N VAL A 105 -2.39 4.10 8.87
CA VAL A 105 -1.49 3.83 7.75
C VAL A 105 -0.33 2.90 8.16
N SER A 106 0.08 2.96 9.41
CA SER A 106 1.13 2.09 9.98
C SER A 106 0.84 0.59 9.82
N ARG A 107 -0.44 0.20 9.75
CA ARG A 107 -0.89 -1.20 9.69
C ARG A 107 -0.76 -1.84 8.31
N TYR A 108 -0.46 -1.08 7.27
CA TYR A 108 -0.44 -1.54 5.88
C TYR A 108 0.98 -1.61 5.35
N ASP A 109 1.22 -2.58 4.47
CA ASP A 109 2.51 -2.86 3.86
C ASP A 109 2.60 -2.26 2.45
N VAL A 110 1.47 -2.28 1.73
CA VAL A 110 1.30 -1.75 0.37
C VAL A 110 0.26 -0.64 0.37
N ILE A 111 0.62 0.52 -0.17
CA ILE A 111 -0.28 1.67 -0.29
C ILE A 111 -0.38 2.07 -1.76
N LEU A 112 -1.58 1.98 -2.30
CA LEU A 112 -1.92 2.50 -3.62
C LEU A 112 -2.33 3.97 -3.48
N VAL A 113 -1.56 4.88 -4.10
CA VAL A 113 -1.71 6.33 -3.91
C VAL A 113 -2.40 6.95 -5.11
N GLY A 114 -3.65 7.36 -4.94
CA GLY A 114 -4.52 7.92 -5.99
C GLY A 114 -4.62 9.43 -5.98
N SER A 115 -4.49 10.06 -7.15
CA SER A 115 -4.61 11.51 -7.30
C SER A 115 -5.13 11.92 -8.67
N PRO A 116 -5.92 12.99 -8.76
CA PRO A 116 -6.01 13.71 -10.02
C PRO A 116 -4.66 14.36 -10.33
N SER A 117 -4.32 14.47 -11.63
CA SER A 117 -3.12 15.19 -12.08
C SER A 117 -3.34 16.69 -11.94
N TRP A 118 -2.79 17.31 -10.90
CA TRP A 118 -2.81 18.75 -10.72
C TRP A 118 -1.44 19.36 -11.00
N CYS A 119 -1.39 20.27 -11.96
CA CYS A 119 -0.11 20.86 -12.41
C CYS A 119 0.95 19.81 -12.77
N GLY A 120 0.53 18.68 -13.35
CA GLY A 120 1.40 17.59 -13.79
C GLY A 120 1.94 16.69 -12.67
N THR A 121 1.39 16.76 -11.46
CA THR A 121 1.79 15.96 -10.30
C THR A 121 0.59 15.63 -9.39
N PHE A 122 0.85 15.18 -8.16
CA PHE A 122 -0.17 14.94 -7.14
C PHE A 122 -0.88 16.22 -6.70
N ALA A 123 -2.18 16.12 -6.46
CA ALA A 123 -2.97 17.16 -5.82
C ALA A 123 -2.49 17.47 -4.39
N GLY A 124 -2.76 18.68 -3.90
CA GLY A 124 -2.32 19.14 -2.58
C GLY A 124 -2.56 18.15 -1.44
N PRO A 125 -3.79 17.62 -1.25
CA PRO A 125 -4.08 16.65 -0.18
C PRO A 125 -3.22 15.40 -0.23
N VAL A 126 -2.92 14.88 -1.43
CA VAL A 126 -2.04 13.70 -1.58
C VAL A 126 -0.59 14.08 -1.26
N ARG A 127 -0.13 15.26 -1.62
CA ARG A 127 1.20 15.76 -1.24
C ARG A 127 1.33 15.89 0.28
N THR A 128 0.29 16.37 0.96
CA THR A 128 0.25 16.40 2.44
C THR A 128 0.39 15.00 3.01
N PHE A 129 -0.43 14.04 2.54
CA PHE A 129 -0.34 12.65 2.97
C PHE A 129 1.07 12.08 2.81
N LEU A 130 1.68 12.24 1.62
CA LEU A 130 3.03 11.73 1.32
C LEU A 130 4.13 12.36 2.19
N SER A 131 3.89 13.58 2.71
CA SER A 131 4.86 14.30 3.53
C SER A 131 4.68 14.09 5.04
N THR A 132 3.53 13.57 5.48
CA THR A 132 3.19 13.52 6.92
C THR A 132 2.90 12.12 7.43
N ALA A 133 2.54 11.15 6.56
CA ALA A 133 2.25 9.79 6.99
C ALA A 133 3.53 8.97 7.21
N ALA A 134 3.45 7.95 8.06
CA ALA A 134 4.54 7.00 8.32
C ALA A 134 4.65 5.99 7.16
N LEU A 135 5.48 6.30 6.16
CA LEU A 135 5.59 5.54 4.90
C LEU A 135 6.90 4.77 4.74
N ASP A 136 7.82 4.88 5.68
CA ASP A 136 9.12 4.21 5.64
C ASP A 136 8.99 2.69 5.53
N GLY A 137 9.76 2.10 4.62
CA GLY A 137 9.78 0.67 4.37
C GLY A 137 8.57 0.11 3.61
N LYS A 138 7.51 0.90 3.41
CA LYS A 138 6.29 0.48 2.69
C LYS A 138 6.48 0.48 1.18
N THR A 139 5.60 -0.24 0.48
CA THR A 139 5.52 -0.20 -0.98
C THR A 139 4.44 0.80 -1.40
N LEU A 140 4.82 1.82 -2.16
CA LEU A 140 3.92 2.86 -2.66
C LEU A 140 3.76 2.73 -4.17
N ILE A 141 2.52 2.65 -4.66
CA ILE A 141 2.22 2.49 -6.08
C ILE A 141 1.22 3.59 -6.50
N PRO A 142 1.63 4.54 -7.35
CA PRO A 142 0.75 5.65 -7.71
C PRO A 142 -0.26 5.28 -8.78
N PHE A 143 -1.47 5.83 -8.70
CA PHE A 143 -2.40 5.87 -9.82
C PHE A 143 -2.94 7.28 -10.01
N ILE A 144 -2.93 7.74 -11.26
CA ILE A 144 -3.25 9.12 -11.62
C ILE A 144 -4.42 9.16 -12.60
N THR A 145 -5.42 9.97 -12.28
CA THR A 145 -6.46 10.35 -13.25
C THR A 145 -6.11 11.69 -13.88
N HIS A 146 -6.20 11.80 -15.20
CA HIS A 146 -5.70 12.95 -15.95
C HIS A 146 -6.54 13.25 -17.19
N GLU A 147 -6.35 14.43 -17.81
CA GLU A 147 -6.99 14.79 -19.10
C GLU A 147 -6.02 14.80 -20.29
N GLY A 148 -4.77 14.38 -20.08
CA GLY A 148 -3.76 14.28 -21.16
C GLY A 148 -2.32 14.15 -20.66
N SER A 149 -2.04 14.46 -19.39
CA SER A 149 -0.69 14.50 -18.82
C SER A 149 -0.09 13.12 -18.46
N GLY A 150 -0.85 12.04 -18.51
CA GLY A 150 -0.40 10.74 -18.02
C GLY A 150 -0.02 10.79 -16.55
N LEU A 151 1.06 10.09 -16.17
CA LEU A 151 1.60 10.13 -14.80
C LEU A 151 2.29 11.44 -14.45
N GLY A 152 2.70 12.24 -15.47
CA GLY A 152 3.46 13.45 -15.25
C GLY A 152 4.72 13.23 -14.40
N SER A 153 4.98 14.14 -13.45
CA SER A 153 6.09 14.02 -12.51
C SER A 153 5.77 13.19 -11.27
N ALA A 154 4.55 12.67 -11.13
CA ALA A 154 4.11 11.96 -9.91
C ALA A 154 5.06 10.83 -9.46
N PRO A 155 5.59 9.94 -10.33
CA PRO A 155 6.54 8.91 -9.91
C PRO A 155 7.86 9.48 -9.38
N ALA A 156 8.35 10.57 -9.94
CA ALA A 156 9.57 11.23 -9.48
C ALA A 156 9.33 11.95 -8.15
N ASP A 157 8.20 12.63 -8.02
CA ASP A 157 7.80 13.31 -6.79
C ASP A 157 7.55 12.31 -5.65
N LEU A 158 6.97 11.14 -5.94
CA LEU A 158 6.79 10.07 -4.96
C LEU A 158 8.14 9.61 -4.37
N ARG A 159 9.12 9.32 -5.23
CA ARG A 159 10.47 8.93 -4.77
C ARG A 159 11.17 10.02 -3.97
N ARG A 160 10.97 11.28 -4.36
CA ARG A 160 11.56 12.41 -3.66
C ARG A 160 10.93 12.67 -2.29
N LEU A 161 9.60 12.53 -2.18
CA LEU A 161 8.87 12.74 -0.93
C LEU A 161 9.01 11.56 0.05
N CYS A 162 9.16 10.34 -0.47
CA CYS A 162 9.20 9.12 0.32
C CYS A 162 10.46 8.29 -0.04
N PRO A 163 11.68 8.79 0.24
CA PRO A 163 12.93 8.15 -0.19
C PRO A 163 13.17 6.79 0.47
N SER A 164 12.59 6.54 1.63
CA SER A 164 12.69 5.27 2.37
C SER A 164 11.62 4.25 1.98
N ALA A 165 10.70 4.60 1.08
CA ALA A 165 9.67 3.70 0.59
C ALA A 165 10.09 3.03 -0.72
N LYS A 166 9.59 1.82 -0.96
CA LYS A 166 9.69 1.15 -2.27
C LYS A 166 8.62 1.72 -3.20
N THR A 167 8.97 2.00 -4.46
CA THR A 167 8.00 2.55 -5.43
C THR A 167 7.73 1.54 -6.55
N GLY A 168 6.45 1.26 -6.79
CA GLY A 168 5.99 0.41 -7.90
C GLY A 168 5.64 1.19 -9.16
N GLU A 169 5.35 0.45 -10.25
CA GLU A 169 4.93 1.03 -11.54
C GLU A 169 3.53 1.65 -11.43
N GLY A 170 3.42 2.92 -11.80
CA GLY A 170 2.18 3.68 -11.69
C GLY A 170 1.18 3.38 -12.81
N LEU A 171 -0.11 3.66 -12.54
CA LEU A 171 -1.20 3.59 -13.50
C LEU A 171 -1.69 5.01 -13.84
N ALA A 172 -1.87 5.30 -15.14
CA ALA A 172 -2.49 6.55 -15.59
C ALA A 172 -3.77 6.24 -16.37
N ILE A 173 -4.88 6.89 -15.99
CA ILE A 173 -6.18 6.72 -16.65
C ILE A 173 -6.77 8.08 -16.96
N ARG A 174 -7.20 8.26 -18.22
CA ARG A 174 -7.88 9.48 -18.63
C ARG A 174 -9.27 9.57 -17.96
N GLY A 175 -9.64 10.77 -17.48
CA GLY A 175 -10.89 10.98 -16.73
C GLY A 175 -12.13 10.49 -17.47
N SER A 176 -12.20 10.69 -18.80
CA SER A 176 -13.31 10.20 -19.64
C SER A 176 -13.38 8.67 -19.81
N ARG A 177 -12.42 7.91 -19.28
CA ARG A 177 -12.34 6.43 -19.42
C ARG A 177 -12.44 5.70 -18.08
N VAL A 178 -12.62 6.40 -16.97
CA VAL A 178 -12.57 5.80 -15.62
C VAL A 178 -13.64 4.74 -15.40
N ASP A 179 -14.84 4.93 -15.92
CA ASP A 179 -15.95 3.97 -15.72
C ASP A 179 -15.68 2.62 -16.41
N GLY A 180 -15.05 2.63 -17.58
CA GLY A 180 -14.67 1.44 -18.33
C GLY A 180 -13.30 0.88 -17.99
N ALA A 181 -12.58 1.45 -17.02
CA ALA A 181 -11.17 1.14 -16.77
C ALA A 181 -10.93 -0.16 -15.97
N ARG A 182 -11.98 -0.88 -15.55
CA ARG A 182 -11.86 -2.06 -14.68
C ARG A 182 -10.82 -3.08 -15.18
N GLN A 183 -10.85 -3.42 -16.48
CA GLN A 183 -9.91 -4.39 -17.05
C GLN A 183 -8.47 -3.87 -17.07
N GLN A 184 -8.27 -2.57 -17.32
CA GLN A 184 -6.95 -1.95 -17.27
C GLN A 184 -6.40 -1.95 -15.83
N VAL A 185 -7.23 -1.64 -14.84
CA VAL A 185 -6.90 -1.70 -13.40
C VAL A 185 -6.52 -3.13 -13.01
N GLU A 186 -7.30 -4.12 -13.42
CA GLU A 186 -7.02 -5.54 -13.13
C GLU A 186 -5.67 -5.98 -13.71
N SER A 187 -5.41 -5.68 -14.97
CA SER A 187 -4.13 -6.01 -15.64
C SER A 187 -2.94 -5.36 -14.93
N TRP A 188 -3.08 -4.10 -14.51
CA TRP A 188 -2.06 -3.40 -13.76
C TRP A 188 -1.82 -4.01 -12.38
N LEU A 189 -2.87 -4.37 -11.64
CA LEU A 189 -2.75 -5.03 -10.34
C LEU A 189 -2.06 -6.39 -10.43
N ARG A 190 -2.38 -7.19 -11.49
CA ARG A 190 -1.68 -8.47 -11.76
C ARG A 190 -0.21 -8.24 -12.04
N LYS A 191 0.14 -7.27 -12.90
CA LYS A 191 1.52 -6.90 -13.19
C LYS A 191 2.29 -6.44 -11.96
N ALA A 192 1.62 -5.77 -11.03
CA ALA A 192 2.18 -5.35 -9.75
C ALA A 192 2.28 -6.48 -8.71
N GLY A 193 1.81 -7.69 -9.01
CA GLY A 193 1.79 -8.82 -8.07
C GLY A 193 0.75 -8.69 -6.93
N LEU A 194 -0.27 -7.84 -7.12
CA LEU A 194 -1.30 -7.56 -6.13
C LEU A 194 -2.60 -8.36 -6.37
N LEU A 195 -2.65 -9.10 -7.46
CA LEU A 195 -3.68 -10.10 -7.76
C LEU A 195 -3.02 -11.39 -8.24
N PRO A 196 -3.64 -12.55 -8.02
CA PRO A 196 -3.19 -13.81 -8.61
C PRO A 196 -3.08 -13.72 -10.14
N ALA A 197 -2.15 -14.47 -10.72
CA ALA A 197 -1.96 -14.56 -12.15
C ALA A 197 -3.21 -15.14 -12.87
#